data_5e96647723e0640846138adf51cbe6ba
#
_entry.id   5e96647723e0640846138adf51cbe6ba
#
_cell.length_a   1.000
_cell.length_b   1.000
_cell.length_c   1.000
_cell.angle_alpha   90.00
_cell.angle_beta   90.00
_cell.angle_gamma   90.00
#
_symmetry.space_group_name_H-M   'P 1'
#
loop_
_entity.id
_entity.type
_entity.pdbx_description
1 polymer ?
#
loop_
_entity_poly.entity_id
_entity_poly.type
_entity_poly.pdbx_seq_one_letter_code
_entity_poly.pdbx_strand_id
1 'polypeptide(L)'
;MRNATGGDPIIRAQDMNSDAIKTLNVREIADDWYMVSYLWNEKDSASLVEIPLKVGCVNEKCKIVYITPIENGSQYGNEWLTGFENTASYKIDSSSGESLVESFYKLYVATYCSMCSDLNSKLQSFRLSHLSHTALEQFKKVELENLQDGFGGYDLLITNFDFDSMWFYSLKVVPLEPDNYQVTYQAGKYTHQINIQVAYRDGRYWINAITGVR
;
A
#
# COMPACT_ATOMS: atom_id res chain seq x y z
N MET A 1 -7.96 3.12 -12.96
CA MET A 1 -7.21 2.93 -11.70
C MET A 1 -5.85 3.57 -11.88
N ARG A 2 -5.58 4.67 -11.22
CA ARG A 2 -4.22 5.19 -11.07
C ARG A 2 -3.80 4.86 -9.65
N ASN A 3 -2.74 4.10 -9.50
CA ASN A 3 -2.16 3.84 -8.18
C ASN A 3 -1.48 5.10 -7.64
N ALA A 4 -1.28 5.15 -6.33
CA ALA A 4 -0.54 6.19 -5.63
C ALA A 4 0.90 6.40 -6.18
N THR A 5 1.42 5.44 -6.93
CA THR A 5 2.75 5.47 -7.56
C THR A 5 2.82 6.25 -8.88
N GLY A 6 1.69 6.72 -9.40
CA GLY A 6 1.64 7.31 -10.74
C GLY A 6 1.89 6.31 -11.89
N GLY A 7 2.29 5.08 -11.58
CA GLY A 7 2.46 4.00 -12.54
C GLY A 7 1.19 3.16 -12.69
N ASP A 8 0.98 2.62 -13.88
CA ASP A 8 -0.08 1.65 -14.11
C ASP A 8 0.35 0.27 -13.58
N PRO A 9 -0.39 -0.35 -12.65
CA PRO A 9 -0.01 -1.65 -12.05
C PRO A 9 -0.01 -2.79 -13.07
N ILE A 10 -0.76 -2.66 -14.15
CA ILE A 10 -0.85 -3.69 -15.20
C ILE A 10 0.38 -3.68 -16.08
N ILE A 11 0.94 -2.51 -16.34
CA ILE A 11 2.15 -2.37 -17.15
C ILE A 11 3.41 -2.11 -16.34
N ARG A 12 3.30 -1.94 -15.02
CA ARG A 12 4.40 -1.65 -14.08
C ARG A 12 5.30 -0.48 -14.51
N ALA A 13 4.72 0.49 -15.21
CA ALA A 13 5.41 1.65 -15.74
C ALA A 13 4.49 2.87 -15.76
N GLN A 14 5.07 4.05 -15.81
CA GLN A 14 4.31 5.31 -15.98
C GLN A 14 3.85 5.47 -17.43
N ASP A 15 4.70 5.03 -18.37
CA ASP A 15 4.46 5.09 -19.79
C ASP A 15 4.75 3.74 -20.44
N MET A 16 4.23 3.54 -21.64
CA MET A 16 4.49 2.35 -22.45
C MET A 16 5.16 2.76 -23.76
N ASN A 17 6.31 2.19 -24.05
CA ASN A 17 7.01 2.48 -25.29
C ASN A 17 6.61 1.50 -26.43
N SER A 18 7.08 1.79 -27.64
CA SER A 18 6.74 0.98 -28.81
C SER A 18 7.25 -0.45 -28.76
N ASP A 19 8.39 -0.69 -28.10
CA ASP A 19 9.00 -2.03 -28.01
C ASP A 19 8.21 -2.90 -27.04
N ALA A 20 7.75 -2.34 -25.94
CA ALA A 20 6.86 -3.02 -25.00
C ALA A 20 5.55 -3.46 -25.68
N ILE A 21 4.97 -2.62 -26.55
CA ILE A 21 3.75 -2.96 -27.29
C ILE A 21 4.00 -4.08 -28.31
N LYS A 22 5.11 -4.02 -29.05
CA LYS A 22 5.46 -5.04 -30.07
C LYS A 22 5.75 -6.41 -29.47
N THR A 23 6.35 -6.42 -28.29
CA THR A 23 6.78 -7.66 -27.61
C THR A 23 5.77 -8.17 -26.58
N LEU A 24 4.63 -7.48 -26.43
CA LEU A 24 3.56 -7.86 -25.52
C LEU A 24 3.05 -9.27 -25.82
N ASN A 25 3.11 -10.13 -24.83
CA ASN A 25 2.61 -11.50 -24.90
C ASN A 25 1.78 -11.83 -23.68
N VAL A 26 0.70 -12.58 -23.87
CA VAL A 26 -0.16 -13.07 -22.80
C VAL A 26 -0.29 -14.59 -22.97
N ARG A 27 0.07 -15.35 -21.95
CA ARG A 27 -0.08 -16.80 -21.93
C ARG A 27 -0.72 -17.28 -20.64
N GLU A 28 -1.54 -18.28 -20.72
CA GLU A 28 -2.06 -18.99 -19.55
C GLU A 28 -0.92 -19.81 -18.92
N ILE A 29 -0.83 -19.78 -17.59
CA ILE A 29 0.21 -20.47 -16.82
C ILE A 29 -0.35 -21.48 -15.81
N ALA A 30 -1.57 -21.27 -15.36
CA ALA A 30 -2.36 -22.18 -14.52
C ALA A 30 -3.83 -21.79 -14.64
N ASP A 31 -4.73 -22.55 -14.00
CA ASP A 31 -6.17 -22.26 -13.98
C ASP A 31 -6.43 -20.82 -13.52
N ASP A 32 -7.07 -20.03 -14.39
CA ASP A 32 -7.37 -18.60 -14.19
C ASP A 32 -6.14 -17.68 -14.04
N TRP A 33 -4.91 -18.20 -14.16
CA TRP A 33 -3.68 -17.44 -14.08
C TRP A 33 -3.04 -17.22 -15.44
N TYR A 34 -2.64 -15.99 -15.69
CA TYR A 34 -2.04 -15.56 -16.95
C TYR A 34 -0.73 -14.83 -16.67
N MET A 35 0.26 -15.06 -17.52
CA MET A 35 1.50 -14.30 -17.56
C MET A 35 1.38 -13.26 -18.66
N VAL A 36 1.41 -11.99 -18.30
CA VAL A 36 1.64 -10.88 -19.25
C VAL A 36 3.13 -10.60 -19.24
N SER A 37 3.76 -10.60 -20.41
CA SER A 37 5.18 -10.31 -20.53
C SER A 37 5.46 -9.38 -21.71
N TYR A 38 6.49 -8.56 -21.60
CA TYR A 38 6.99 -7.70 -22.66
C TYR A 38 8.45 -7.34 -22.41
N LEU A 39 9.16 -6.94 -23.47
CA LEU A 39 10.51 -6.36 -23.38
C LEU A 39 10.40 -4.84 -23.38
N TRP A 40 10.97 -4.19 -22.39
CA TRP A 40 11.07 -2.73 -22.37
C TRP A 40 12.00 -2.20 -23.49
N ASN A 41 12.97 -3.00 -23.89
CA ASN A 41 13.81 -2.81 -25.07
C ASN A 41 13.87 -4.15 -25.81
N GLU A 42 13.34 -4.20 -27.05
CA GLU A 42 13.25 -5.44 -27.86
C GLU A 42 14.62 -6.12 -28.10
N LYS A 43 15.72 -5.37 -28.00
CA LYS A 43 17.08 -5.85 -28.22
C LYS A 43 17.79 -6.28 -26.93
N ASP A 44 17.16 -6.08 -25.77
CA ASP A 44 17.72 -6.39 -24.46
C ASP A 44 16.83 -7.36 -23.71
N SER A 45 17.24 -8.62 -23.68
CA SER A 45 16.52 -9.66 -22.93
C SER A 45 16.48 -9.43 -21.41
N ALA A 46 17.42 -8.64 -20.87
CA ALA A 46 17.40 -8.28 -19.45
C ALA A 46 16.29 -7.26 -19.12
N SER A 47 15.72 -6.64 -20.13
CA SER A 47 14.58 -5.73 -19.99
C SER A 47 13.22 -6.44 -19.96
N LEU A 48 13.20 -7.78 -19.81
CA LEU A 48 11.97 -8.57 -19.72
C LEU A 48 11.19 -8.22 -18.46
N VAL A 49 9.94 -7.85 -18.66
CA VAL A 49 8.96 -7.65 -17.59
C VAL A 49 7.96 -8.80 -17.64
N GLU A 50 7.75 -9.47 -16.52
CA GLU A 50 6.77 -10.54 -16.35
C GLU A 50 5.79 -10.19 -15.24
N ILE A 51 4.50 -10.30 -15.53
CA ILE A 51 3.42 -9.89 -14.63
C ILE A 51 2.41 -11.04 -14.55
N PRO A 52 2.53 -11.92 -13.57
CA PRO A 52 1.48 -12.89 -13.29
C PRO A 52 0.22 -12.17 -12.79
N LEU A 53 -0.92 -12.52 -13.36
CA LEU A 53 -2.21 -11.98 -12.94
C LEU A 53 -3.27 -13.08 -12.93
N LYS A 54 -4.31 -12.88 -12.13
CA LYS A 54 -5.45 -13.78 -12.07
C LYS A 54 -6.68 -13.12 -12.69
N VAL A 55 -7.41 -13.91 -13.48
CA VAL A 55 -8.67 -13.49 -14.10
C VAL A 55 -9.82 -14.24 -13.45
N GLY A 56 -10.82 -13.53 -12.97
CA GLY A 56 -12.06 -14.13 -12.47
C GLY A 56 -13.20 -13.84 -13.44
N CYS A 57 -13.97 -14.88 -13.75
CA CYS A 57 -15.12 -14.75 -14.66
C CYS A 57 -16.44 -15.06 -13.92
N VAL A 58 -17.41 -14.15 -14.03
CA VAL A 58 -18.76 -14.33 -13.50
C VAL A 58 -19.76 -13.94 -14.60
N ASN A 59 -20.68 -14.84 -14.92
CA ASN A 59 -21.69 -14.64 -15.97
C ASN A 59 -21.08 -14.17 -17.31
N GLU A 60 -20.06 -14.86 -17.78
CA GLU A 60 -19.33 -14.59 -19.04
C GLU A 60 -18.57 -13.24 -19.07
N LYS A 61 -18.56 -12.53 -17.97
CA LYS A 61 -17.78 -11.30 -17.80
C LYS A 61 -16.52 -11.61 -17.02
N CYS A 62 -15.37 -11.45 -17.67
CA CYS A 62 -14.07 -11.68 -17.06
C CYS A 62 -13.44 -10.36 -16.62
N LYS A 63 -12.77 -10.38 -15.48
CA LYS A 63 -12.03 -9.25 -14.92
C LYS A 63 -10.70 -9.73 -14.36
N ILE A 64 -9.69 -8.88 -14.42
CA ILE A 64 -8.47 -9.08 -13.63
C ILE A 64 -8.87 -8.87 -12.16
N VAL A 65 -8.72 -9.93 -11.37
CA VAL A 65 -9.06 -9.93 -9.93
C VAL A 65 -7.83 -9.81 -9.06
N TYR A 66 -6.65 -10.10 -9.63
CA TYR A 66 -5.38 -9.97 -8.93
C TYR A 66 -4.22 -9.73 -9.89
N ILE A 67 -3.26 -8.91 -9.46
CA ILE A 67 -2.00 -8.64 -10.17
C ILE A 67 -0.87 -8.86 -9.18
N THR A 68 0.10 -9.72 -9.54
CA THR A 68 1.25 -10.00 -8.69
C THR A 68 2.11 -8.75 -8.47
N PRO A 69 2.47 -8.40 -7.24
CA PRO A 69 3.43 -7.33 -6.95
C PRO A 69 4.82 -7.57 -7.55
N ILE A 70 5.57 -6.50 -7.76
CA ILE A 70 6.88 -6.57 -8.42
C ILE A 70 7.88 -7.42 -7.64
N GLU A 71 7.89 -7.30 -6.32
CA GLU A 71 8.88 -7.95 -5.46
C GLU A 71 8.62 -9.45 -5.27
N ASN A 72 7.46 -9.92 -5.63
CA ASN A 72 7.06 -11.31 -5.42
C ASN A 72 6.78 -12.07 -6.72
N GLY A 73 7.56 -11.83 -7.76
CA GLY A 73 7.34 -12.40 -9.09
C GLY A 73 7.44 -13.92 -9.20
N SER A 74 7.85 -14.65 -8.15
CA SER A 74 8.15 -16.06 -8.22
C SER A 74 6.99 -17.01 -7.91
N GLN A 75 5.92 -16.56 -7.29
CA GLN A 75 4.87 -17.43 -6.72
C GLN A 75 3.45 -16.99 -7.08
N TYR A 76 3.21 -16.47 -8.25
CA TYR A 76 1.88 -15.96 -8.61
C TYR A 76 1.26 -15.03 -7.56
N GLY A 77 2.07 -14.47 -6.67
CA GLY A 77 1.62 -13.59 -5.60
C GLY A 77 0.79 -14.24 -4.49
N ASN A 78 0.72 -15.57 -4.40
CA ASN A 78 -0.15 -16.27 -3.46
C ASN A 78 0.14 -15.95 -1.99
N GLU A 79 1.39 -15.78 -1.62
CA GLU A 79 1.77 -15.41 -0.25
C GLU A 79 1.22 -14.04 0.15
N TRP A 80 1.08 -13.17 -0.83
CA TRP A 80 0.50 -11.84 -0.67
C TRP A 80 -1.00 -11.85 -0.49
N LEU A 81 -1.70 -12.65 -1.31
CA LEU A 81 -3.12 -12.83 -1.19
C LEU A 81 -3.49 -13.38 0.19
N THR A 82 -2.76 -14.39 0.67
CA THR A 82 -3.01 -14.96 2.00
C THR A 82 -2.72 -14.01 3.15
N GLY A 83 -1.78 -13.06 2.98
CA GLY A 83 -1.51 -12.01 3.96
C GLY A 83 -2.55 -10.88 3.96
N PHE A 84 -2.98 -10.43 2.78
CA PHE A 84 -3.83 -9.25 2.63
C PHE A 84 -5.31 -9.54 2.38
N GLU A 85 -5.69 -10.71 1.89
CA GLU A 85 -7.10 -11.16 1.86
C GLU A 85 -7.68 -11.24 3.28
N ASN A 86 -6.86 -11.48 4.26
CA ASN A 86 -7.26 -11.57 5.67
C ASN A 86 -7.26 -10.22 6.41
N THR A 87 -7.25 -9.08 5.72
CA THR A 87 -7.37 -7.77 6.40
C THR A 87 -8.63 -7.68 7.25
N ALA A 88 -9.68 -8.43 6.91
CA ALA A 88 -10.90 -8.54 7.73
C ALA A 88 -10.66 -9.19 9.10
N SER A 89 -9.56 -9.92 9.31
CA SER A 89 -9.19 -10.51 10.60
C SER A 89 -8.41 -9.55 11.49
N TYR A 90 -7.81 -8.50 10.92
CA TYR A 90 -7.12 -7.48 11.69
C TYR A 90 -8.14 -6.53 12.33
N LYS A 91 -8.18 -6.53 13.64
CA LYS A 91 -8.99 -5.56 14.41
C LYS A 91 -8.06 -4.56 15.05
N ILE A 92 -8.45 -3.29 14.98
CA ILE A 92 -7.71 -2.23 15.69
C ILE A 92 -8.07 -2.32 17.17
N ASP A 93 -7.04 -2.45 17.99
CA ASP A 93 -7.14 -2.51 19.44
C ASP A 93 -6.75 -1.15 20.05
N SER A 94 -7.71 -0.44 20.60
CA SER A 94 -7.53 0.86 21.23
C SER A 94 -7.46 0.79 22.76
N SER A 95 -7.17 -0.39 23.34
CA SER A 95 -7.10 -0.60 24.79
C SER A 95 -5.83 -0.01 25.41
N SER A 96 -4.75 0.08 24.63
CA SER A 96 -3.51 0.78 25.01
C SER A 96 -2.99 1.60 23.85
N GLY A 97 -2.09 2.56 24.13
CA GLY A 97 -1.46 3.35 23.08
C GLY A 97 -0.63 2.50 22.13
N GLU A 98 0.15 1.56 22.66
CA GLU A 98 0.96 0.63 21.88
C GLU A 98 0.11 -0.27 21.00
N SER A 99 -0.90 -0.93 21.57
CA SER A 99 -1.82 -1.79 20.84
C SER A 99 -2.53 -1.03 19.72
N LEU A 100 -2.94 0.22 19.99
CA LEU A 100 -3.55 1.07 18.95
C LEU A 100 -2.58 1.30 17.79
N VAL A 101 -1.36 1.79 18.07
CA VAL A 101 -0.41 2.13 17.00
C VAL A 101 -0.03 0.88 16.20
N GLU A 102 0.27 -0.23 16.87
CA GLU A 102 0.66 -1.48 16.21
C GLU A 102 -0.48 -2.04 15.34
N SER A 103 -1.67 -2.19 15.90
CA SER A 103 -2.81 -2.77 15.16
C SER A 103 -3.31 -1.84 14.04
N PHE A 104 -3.30 -0.52 14.28
CA PHE A 104 -3.67 0.46 13.27
C PHE A 104 -2.73 0.41 12.07
N TYR A 105 -1.41 0.47 12.31
CA TYR A 105 -0.44 0.45 11.21
C TYR A 105 -0.43 -0.87 10.46
N LYS A 106 -0.56 -2.01 11.14
CA LYS A 106 -0.70 -3.31 10.47
C LYS A 106 -1.90 -3.33 9.53
N LEU A 107 -3.06 -2.88 10.00
CA LEU A 107 -4.26 -2.84 9.15
C LEU A 107 -4.17 -1.78 8.05
N TYR A 108 -3.63 -0.59 8.38
CA TYR A 108 -3.52 0.52 7.43
C TYR A 108 -2.60 0.18 6.27
N VAL A 109 -1.38 -0.32 6.56
CA VAL A 109 -0.40 -0.72 5.55
C VAL A 109 -0.92 -1.94 4.75
N ALA A 110 -1.49 -2.95 5.41
CA ALA A 110 -2.09 -4.09 4.73
C ALA A 110 -3.20 -3.66 3.75
N THR A 111 -4.06 -2.74 4.19
CA THR A 111 -5.14 -2.20 3.33
C THR A 111 -4.57 -1.38 2.19
N TYR A 112 -3.56 -0.55 2.46
CA TYR A 112 -2.88 0.25 1.44
C TYR A 112 -2.27 -0.63 0.35
N CYS A 113 -1.66 -1.76 0.74
CA CYS A 113 -1.08 -2.74 -0.18
C CYS A 113 -2.12 -3.66 -0.85
N SER A 114 -3.37 -3.69 -0.39
CA SER A 114 -4.38 -4.65 -0.90
C SER A 114 -4.91 -4.33 -2.30
N MET A 115 -4.63 -3.14 -2.84
CA MET A 115 -5.08 -2.69 -4.17
C MET A 115 -6.59 -2.84 -4.40
N CYS A 116 -7.39 -2.82 -3.34
CA CYS A 116 -8.84 -2.96 -3.43
C CYS A 116 -9.48 -1.75 -4.12
N SER A 117 -10.60 -1.97 -4.82
CA SER A 117 -11.28 -0.92 -5.60
C SER A 117 -11.85 0.22 -4.74
N ASP A 118 -12.04 -0.03 -3.44
CA ASP A 118 -12.56 0.91 -2.45
C ASP A 118 -11.47 1.42 -1.48
N LEU A 119 -10.19 1.33 -1.87
CA LEU A 119 -9.03 1.66 -1.06
C LEU A 119 -9.16 3.01 -0.36
N ASN A 120 -9.43 4.08 -1.11
CA ASN A 120 -9.52 5.43 -0.55
C ASN A 120 -10.62 5.55 0.52
N SER A 121 -11.76 4.91 0.29
CA SER A 121 -12.87 4.91 1.25
C SER A 121 -12.52 4.17 2.53
N LYS A 122 -11.81 3.05 2.43
CA LYS A 122 -11.33 2.28 3.59
C LYS A 122 -10.30 3.06 4.39
N LEU A 123 -9.28 3.60 3.73
CA LEU A 123 -8.25 4.40 4.41
C LEU A 123 -8.86 5.64 5.08
N GLN A 124 -9.81 6.31 4.42
CA GLN A 124 -10.53 7.44 5.01
C GLN A 124 -11.35 6.99 6.24
N SER A 125 -12.02 5.86 6.17
CA SER A 125 -12.77 5.32 7.32
C SER A 125 -11.86 5.04 8.51
N PHE A 126 -10.67 4.46 8.29
CA PHE A 126 -9.70 4.22 9.36
C PHE A 126 -9.21 5.53 9.98
N ARG A 127 -8.90 6.53 9.15
CA ARG A 127 -8.49 7.85 9.63
C ARG A 127 -9.58 8.49 10.50
N LEU A 128 -10.81 8.54 9.99
CA LEU A 128 -11.94 9.12 10.71
C LEU A 128 -12.24 8.40 12.04
N SER A 129 -12.01 7.09 12.12
CA SER A 129 -12.32 6.29 13.29
C SER A 129 -11.24 6.28 14.36
N HIS A 130 -9.97 6.60 14.02
CA HIS A 130 -8.84 6.40 14.93
C HIS A 130 -7.92 7.60 15.09
N LEU A 131 -8.01 8.61 14.23
CA LEU A 131 -7.30 9.88 14.39
C LEU A 131 -8.17 10.86 15.17
N SER A 132 -7.57 11.60 16.10
CA SER A 132 -8.20 12.73 16.74
C SER A 132 -8.48 13.86 15.73
N HIS A 133 -9.32 14.79 16.11
CA HIS A 133 -9.57 15.98 15.27
C HIS A 133 -8.27 16.69 14.89
N THR A 134 -7.35 16.84 15.83
CA THR A 134 -6.04 17.48 15.61
C THR A 134 -5.21 16.74 14.57
N ALA A 135 -5.12 15.41 14.66
CA ALA A 135 -4.38 14.61 13.68
C ALA A 135 -5.05 14.60 12.31
N LEU A 136 -6.38 14.64 12.25
CA LEU A 136 -7.13 14.73 10.99
C LEU A 136 -6.89 16.09 10.30
N GLU A 137 -6.89 17.18 11.02
CA GLU A 137 -6.58 18.50 10.45
C GLU A 137 -5.12 18.59 9.97
N GLN A 138 -4.19 17.99 10.72
CA GLN A 138 -2.80 17.88 10.29
C GLN A 138 -2.68 17.07 8.98
N PHE A 139 -3.37 15.92 8.89
CA PHE A 139 -3.38 15.08 7.70
C PHE A 139 -3.92 15.86 6.48
N LYS A 140 -5.09 16.50 6.61
CA LYS A 140 -5.70 17.29 5.54
C LYS A 140 -4.83 18.47 5.09
N LYS A 141 -4.17 19.14 6.04
CA LYS A 141 -3.26 20.25 5.71
C LYS A 141 -2.13 19.78 4.83
N VAL A 142 -1.45 18.71 5.20
CA VAL A 142 -0.33 18.13 4.43
C VAL A 142 -0.80 17.64 3.07
N GLU A 143 -1.96 16.99 2.99
CA GLU A 143 -2.55 16.53 1.73
C GLU A 143 -2.81 17.72 0.78
N LEU A 144 -3.36 18.82 1.28
CA LEU A 144 -3.60 20.04 0.49
C LEU A 144 -2.31 20.72 0.04
N GLU A 145 -1.31 20.82 0.90
CA GLU A 145 0.00 21.39 0.56
C GLU A 145 0.67 20.58 -0.56
N ASN A 146 0.69 19.27 -0.46
CA ASN A 146 1.24 18.42 -1.52
C ASN A 146 0.45 18.52 -2.83
N LEU A 147 -0.87 18.64 -2.78
CA LEU A 147 -1.69 18.86 -3.99
C LEU A 147 -1.37 20.18 -4.67
N GLN A 148 -1.14 21.24 -3.91
CA GLN A 148 -0.77 22.56 -4.44
C GLN A 148 0.61 22.56 -5.11
N ASP A 149 1.54 21.77 -4.57
CA ASP A 149 2.89 21.59 -5.11
C ASP A 149 2.93 20.60 -6.29
N GLY A 150 1.80 20.04 -6.70
CA GLY A 150 1.69 19.08 -7.79
C GLY A 150 2.02 17.63 -7.40
N PHE A 151 2.21 17.37 -6.11
CA PHE A 151 2.51 16.04 -5.56
C PHE A 151 1.24 15.37 -4.99
N GLY A 152 0.29 15.00 -5.85
CA GLY A 152 -0.88 14.23 -5.41
C GLY A 152 -0.50 12.83 -4.94
N GLY A 153 -1.23 12.32 -3.92
CA GLY A 153 -1.09 10.94 -3.46
C GLY A 153 -0.16 10.72 -2.26
N TYR A 154 0.45 11.78 -1.70
CA TYR A 154 1.21 11.67 -0.47
C TYR A 154 0.32 11.31 0.72
N ASP A 155 0.68 10.27 1.45
CA ASP A 155 0.00 9.87 2.68
C ASP A 155 0.90 10.12 3.90
N LEU A 156 0.48 11.04 4.77
CA LEU A 156 1.25 11.44 5.96
C LEU A 156 1.47 10.28 6.95
N LEU A 157 0.54 9.30 6.99
CA LEU A 157 0.65 8.15 7.90
C LEU A 157 1.70 7.14 7.46
N ILE A 158 2.05 7.15 6.18
CA ILE A 158 3.12 6.30 5.63
C ILE A 158 4.28 7.10 5.09
N THR A 159 4.18 8.45 5.07
CA THR A 159 5.22 9.38 4.61
C THR A 159 5.79 9.05 3.24
N ASN A 160 4.93 8.58 2.35
CA ASN A 160 5.31 8.17 1.00
C ASN A 160 4.17 8.40 0.01
N PHE A 161 4.50 8.39 -1.28
CA PHE A 161 3.57 8.43 -2.40
C PHE A 161 3.27 7.03 -2.95
N ASP A 162 4.23 6.12 -2.77
CA ASP A 162 4.22 4.76 -3.28
C ASP A 162 3.76 3.77 -2.21
N PHE A 163 3.55 2.55 -2.60
CA PHE A 163 3.40 1.46 -1.65
C PHE A 163 4.32 0.31 -2.08
N ASP A 164 4.81 -0.39 -1.07
CA ASP A 164 5.59 -1.60 -1.22
C ASP A 164 5.14 -2.54 -0.10
N SER A 165 4.85 -3.69 -0.48
CA SER A 165 4.38 -4.75 0.37
C SER A 165 5.41 -5.19 1.41
N MET A 166 6.69 -5.01 1.13
CA MET A 166 7.76 -5.23 2.12
C MET A 166 7.61 -4.33 3.34
N TRP A 167 6.89 -3.21 3.22
CA TRP A 167 6.59 -2.33 4.35
C TRP A 167 5.84 -3.08 5.45
N PHE A 168 4.86 -3.89 5.09
CA PHE A 168 4.09 -4.68 6.07
C PHE A 168 4.98 -5.64 6.86
N TYR A 169 5.88 -6.36 6.19
CA TYR A 169 6.75 -7.34 6.84
C TYR A 169 7.89 -6.71 7.64
N SER A 170 8.30 -5.52 7.26
CA SER A 170 9.36 -4.77 7.94
C SER A 170 8.83 -3.80 9.00
N LEU A 171 7.50 -3.68 9.12
CA LEU A 171 6.84 -2.77 10.06
C LEU A 171 7.21 -3.09 11.51
N LYS A 172 7.66 -2.08 12.22
CA LYS A 172 7.98 -2.16 13.66
C LYS A 172 7.42 -0.94 14.36
N VAL A 173 6.89 -1.15 15.55
CA VAL A 173 6.45 -0.09 16.46
C VAL A 173 7.30 -0.18 17.72
N VAL A 174 7.89 0.93 18.11
CA VAL A 174 8.77 1.02 19.29
C VAL A 174 8.28 2.17 20.16
N PRO A 175 8.00 1.95 21.45
CA PRO A 175 7.72 3.03 22.38
C PRO A 175 8.97 3.90 22.57
N LEU A 176 8.80 5.23 22.55
CA LEU A 176 9.86 6.21 22.82
C LEU A 176 9.72 6.78 24.24
N GLU A 177 8.57 7.31 24.53
CA GLU A 177 8.18 7.94 25.80
C GLU A 177 6.72 7.63 26.07
N PRO A 178 6.18 7.95 27.23
CA PRO A 178 4.75 7.80 27.46
C PRO A 178 3.94 8.46 26.33
N ASP A 179 3.01 7.70 25.78
CA ASP A 179 2.12 8.12 24.69
C ASP A 179 2.80 8.50 23.35
N ASN A 180 4.11 8.25 23.20
CA ASN A 180 4.85 8.49 21.97
C ASN A 180 5.49 7.19 21.45
N TYR A 181 5.30 6.93 20.16
CA TYR A 181 5.74 5.72 19.49
C TYR A 181 6.45 6.05 18.18
N GLN A 182 7.45 5.26 17.85
CA GLN A 182 8.08 5.31 16.53
C GLN A 182 7.63 4.12 15.71
N VAL A 183 7.08 4.40 14.54
CA VAL A 183 6.77 3.41 13.52
C VAL A 183 7.88 3.45 12.49
N THR A 184 8.44 2.29 12.16
CA THR A 184 9.48 2.16 11.14
C THR A 184 9.11 1.09 10.13
N TYR A 185 9.49 1.29 8.87
CA TYR A 185 9.39 0.28 7.82
C TYR A 185 10.50 0.49 6.77
N GLN A 186 10.78 -0.55 5.98
CA GLN A 186 11.78 -0.52 4.92
C GLN A 186 11.11 -0.19 3.58
N ALA A 187 11.61 0.81 2.87
CA ALA A 187 11.25 1.13 1.50
C ALA A 187 12.50 1.03 0.62
N GLY A 188 12.69 -0.11 -0.02
CA GLY A 188 13.92 -0.43 -0.72
C GLY A 188 15.12 -0.44 0.25
N LYS A 189 16.10 0.42 -0.01
CA LYS A 189 17.31 0.58 0.85
C LYS A 189 17.13 1.59 1.99
N TYR A 190 15.99 2.27 2.07
CA TYR A 190 15.74 3.32 3.05
C TYR A 190 14.84 2.83 4.17
N THR A 191 15.12 3.27 5.40
CA THR A 191 14.23 3.09 6.55
C THR A 191 13.43 4.36 6.75
N HIS A 192 12.12 4.26 6.62
CA HIS A 192 11.21 5.33 6.97
C HIS A 192 10.93 5.31 8.48
N GLN A 193 10.79 6.49 9.07
CA GLN A 193 10.52 6.67 10.50
C GLN A 193 9.41 7.69 10.68
N ILE A 194 8.40 7.31 11.42
CA ILE A 194 7.21 8.14 11.70
C ILE A 194 7.01 8.14 13.20
N ASN A 195 6.96 9.31 13.82
CA ASN A 195 6.66 9.41 15.23
C ASN A 195 5.17 9.70 15.42
N ILE A 196 4.54 8.91 16.27
CA ILE A 196 3.11 8.95 16.54
C ILE A 196 2.91 9.30 18.01
N GLN A 197 2.15 10.33 18.26
CA GLN A 197 1.64 10.63 19.59
C GLN A 197 0.20 10.11 19.71
N VAL A 198 -0.11 9.44 20.79
CA VAL A 198 -1.47 9.02 21.13
C VAL A 198 -2.01 9.82 22.31
N ALA A 199 -3.33 9.82 22.47
CA ALA A 199 -3.98 10.42 23.63
C ALA A 199 -5.18 9.55 24.05
N TYR A 200 -5.35 9.36 25.36
CA TYR A 200 -6.51 8.69 25.91
C TYR A 200 -7.66 9.68 26.10
N ARG A 201 -8.79 9.43 25.41
CA ARG A 201 -10.01 10.24 25.50
C ARG A 201 -11.24 9.36 25.28
N ASP A 202 -12.30 9.67 25.97
CA ASP A 202 -13.60 8.99 25.79
C ASP A 202 -13.53 7.46 25.91
N GLY A 203 -12.69 6.96 26.85
CA GLY A 203 -12.57 5.54 27.15
C GLY A 203 -11.68 4.74 26.20
N ARG A 204 -10.94 5.38 25.27
CA ARG A 204 -10.01 4.71 24.34
C ARG A 204 -8.83 5.60 23.97
N TYR A 205 -7.82 4.99 23.37
CA TYR A 205 -6.70 5.71 22.77
C TYR A 205 -7.04 6.17 21.35
N TRP A 206 -6.45 7.32 20.97
CA TRP A 206 -6.55 7.96 19.67
C TRP A 206 -5.16 8.33 19.17
N ILE A 207 -4.90 8.23 17.86
CA ILE A 207 -3.72 8.86 17.24
C ILE A 207 -3.96 10.37 17.28
N ASN A 208 -3.12 11.10 18.01
CA ASN A 208 -3.35 12.53 18.30
C ASN A 208 -2.47 13.46 17.48
N ALA A 209 -1.25 13.03 17.13
CA ALA A 209 -0.37 13.77 16.24
C ALA A 209 0.59 12.83 15.51
N ILE A 210 1.05 13.27 14.34
CA ILE A 210 2.07 12.63 13.53
C ILE A 210 3.23 13.61 13.45
N THR A 211 4.40 13.24 14.01
CA THR A 211 5.54 14.14 14.16
C THR A 211 6.83 13.46 13.68
N GLY A 212 7.85 14.25 13.35
CA GLY A 212 9.18 13.73 13.07
C GLY A 212 9.26 12.80 11.86
N VAL A 213 8.70 13.23 10.76
CA VAL A 213 8.86 12.59 9.45
C VAL A 213 10.28 12.88 8.96
N ARG A 214 11.12 11.84 8.76
CA ARG A 214 12.46 11.93 8.16
C ARG A 214 12.66 10.81 7.14
#